data_97ba579a6e9c6863af1b059625f0b2c2
#
_entry.id   97ba579a6e9c6863af1b059625f0b2c2
#
_cell.length_a   1.000
_cell.length_b   1.000
_cell.length_c   1.000
_cell.angle_alpha   90.00
_cell.angle_beta   90.00
_cell.angle_gamma   90.00
#
_symmetry.space_group_name_H-M   'P 1'
#
loop_
_entity.id
_entity.type
_entity.pdbx_description
1 polymer ?
#
loop_
_entity_poly.entity_id
_entity_poly.type
_entity_poly.pdbx_seq_one_letter_code
_entity_poly.pdbx_strand_id
1 'polypeptide(L)'
;NGYIGLLTPESIYDDPNGQPLRRELYKRLRYHFQYQNELRLFAEVHHHTVYGDQLLGPRRSSSPRFASLSNLFHPSTVDGCFTHDGHGMCGGIKDENGNWNTKPHRDRIVTFTDKELQVLSDTFEDGTTGDCAKLVSIHSKEIIGVLKKISDFPKHLDDVKNITSMCFDETNAPK
;
A
#
# COMPACT_ATOMS: atom_id res chain seq x y z
N ASN A 1 -27.00 0.85 7.37
CA ASN A 1 -25.97 1.85 7.67
C ASN A 1 -25.09 1.34 8.82
N GLY A 2 -24.02 0.63 8.54
CA GLY A 2 -23.12 0.07 9.53
C GLY A 2 -21.66 0.14 9.07
N TYR A 3 -20.74 -0.19 10.00
CA TYR A 3 -19.33 -0.38 9.71
C TYR A 3 -18.99 -1.86 9.85
N ILE A 4 -18.02 -2.32 9.07
CA ILE A 4 -17.52 -3.70 9.08
C ILE A 4 -16.00 -3.64 9.14
N GLY A 5 -15.41 -4.32 10.13
CA GLY A 5 -13.99 -4.63 10.18
C GLY A 5 -13.73 -5.98 9.53
N LEU A 6 -12.74 -6.06 8.65
CA LEU A 6 -12.34 -7.29 7.98
C LEU A 6 -10.82 -7.45 8.05
N LEU A 7 -10.39 -8.64 8.43
CA LEU A 7 -8.99 -9.06 8.31
C LEU A 7 -8.88 -10.01 7.11
N THR A 8 -8.09 -9.63 6.11
CA THR A 8 -7.97 -10.38 4.85
C THR A 8 -6.54 -10.39 4.34
N PRO A 9 -6.17 -11.36 3.49
CA PRO A 9 -4.95 -11.23 2.70
C PRO A 9 -4.97 -9.97 1.81
N GLU A 10 -3.80 -9.44 1.50
CA GLU A 10 -3.64 -8.21 0.69
C GLU A 10 -3.86 -8.41 -0.81
N SER A 11 -4.02 -9.64 -1.28
CA SER A 11 -4.26 -9.96 -2.69
C SER A 11 -5.42 -9.20 -3.33
N ILE A 12 -6.41 -8.77 -2.55
CA ILE A 12 -7.51 -7.91 -3.04
C ILE A 12 -6.97 -6.64 -3.71
N TYR A 13 -5.86 -6.10 -3.19
CA TYR A 13 -5.33 -4.80 -3.61
C TYR A 13 -4.32 -4.89 -4.75
N ASP A 14 -3.72 -6.05 -4.99
CA ASP A 14 -2.67 -6.25 -6.00
C ASP A 14 -3.06 -7.19 -7.16
N ASP A 15 -4.15 -7.98 -7.03
CA ASP A 15 -4.62 -8.88 -8.08
C ASP A 15 -5.01 -8.08 -9.34
N PRO A 16 -4.43 -8.40 -10.51
CA PRO A 16 -4.79 -7.76 -11.79
C PRO A 16 -6.28 -7.84 -12.11
N ASN A 17 -6.95 -8.94 -11.73
CA ASN A 17 -8.38 -9.16 -11.98
C ASN A 17 -9.28 -8.51 -10.91
N GLY A 18 -8.67 -7.94 -9.85
CA GLY A 18 -9.38 -7.33 -8.73
C GLY A 18 -9.99 -5.95 -8.99
N GLN A 19 -9.81 -5.37 -10.18
CA GLN A 19 -10.26 -4.01 -10.52
C GLN A 19 -11.74 -3.74 -10.21
N PRO A 20 -12.72 -4.60 -10.61
CA PRO A 20 -14.12 -4.34 -10.32
C PRO A 20 -14.41 -4.32 -8.82
N LEU A 21 -13.73 -5.18 -8.05
CA LEU A 21 -13.87 -5.22 -6.60
C LEU A 21 -13.27 -3.98 -5.95
N ARG A 22 -12.07 -3.56 -6.35
CA ARG A 22 -11.41 -2.36 -5.82
C ARG A 22 -12.22 -1.11 -6.06
N ARG A 23 -12.81 -0.95 -7.26
CA ARG A 23 -13.70 0.18 -7.61
C ARG A 23 -14.86 0.35 -6.64
N GLU A 24 -15.46 -0.74 -6.21
CA GLU A 24 -16.55 -0.69 -5.23
C GLU A 24 -16.03 -0.58 -3.80
N LEU A 25 -14.92 -1.23 -3.49
CA LEU A 25 -14.31 -1.26 -2.17
C LEU A 25 -13.82 0.13 -1.74
N TYR A 26 -13.11 0.87 -2.60
CA TYR A 26 -12.57 2.19 -2.29
C TYR A 26 -13.64 3.22 -1.90
N LYS A 27 -14.85 3.09 -2.45
CA LYS A 27 -15.99 3.93 -2.05
C LYS A 27 -16.51 3.64 -0.65
N ARG A 28 -16.18 2.46 -0.09
CA ARG A 28 -16.59 2.02 1.25
C ARG A 28 -15.47 2.10 2.27
N LEU A 29 -14.22 2.02 1.82
CA LEU A 29 -13.05 2.00 2.68
C LEU A 29 -12.95 3.30 3.49
N ARG A 30 -12.63 3.15 4.78
CA ARG A 30 -12.39 4.26 5.72
C ARG A 30 -10.95 4.22 6.19
N TYR A 31 -10.50 3.03 6.60
CA TYR A 31 -9.14 2.77 7.04
C TYR A 31 -8.66 1.47 6.45
N HIS A 32 -7.38 1.43 6.14
CA HIS A 32 -6.66 0.26 5.68
C HIS A 32 -5.33 0.20 6.42
N PHE A 33 -5.10 -0.90 7.14
CA PHE A 33 -3.91 -1.13 7.94
C PHE A 33 -3.21 -2.39 7.44
N GLN A 34 -2.12 -2.22 6.69
CA GLN A 34 -1.38 -3.33 6.12
C GLN A 34 -0.26 -3.77 7.06
N TYR A 35 -0.32 -5.03 7.46
CA TYR A 35 0.65 -5.65 8.35
C TYR A 35 1.50 -6.68 7.60
N GLN A 36 2.75 -6.80 8.04
CA GLN A 36 3.60 -7.95 7.75
C GLN A 36 3.81 -8.76 9.03
N ASN A 37 3.69 -10.09 8.94
CA ASN A 37 3.74 -10.98 10.11
C ASN A 37 5.18 -11.24 10.64
N GLU A 38 6.12 -10.35 10.34
CA GLU A 38 7.54 -10.49 10.69
C GLU A 38 7.80 -10.65 12.20
N LEU A 39 6.98 -10.01 13.03
CA LEU A 39 7.01 -10.16 14.49
C LEU A 39 6.07 -11.28 14.99
N ARG A 40 5.58 -12.14 14.08
CA ARG A 40 4.75 -13.31 14.40
C ARG A 40 3.53 -12.98 15.27
N LEU A 41 2.79 -11.92 14.93
CA LEU A 41 1.50 -11.62 15.56
C LEU A 41 0.53 -12.80 15.43
N PHE A 42 0.64 -13.54 14.32
CA PHE A 42 -0.01 -14.83 14.10
C PHE A 42 1.06 -15.92 14.04
N ALA A 43 1.22 -16.69 15.13
CA ALA A 43 2.26 -17.69 15.26
C ALA A 43 2.18 -18.81 14.20
N GLU A 44 0.96 -19.18 13.81
CA GLU A 44 0.66 -20.25 12.84
C GLU A 44 0.85 -19.82 11.39
N VAL A 45 1.02 -18.49 11.14
CA VAL A 45 1.12 -17.91 9.80
C VAL A 45 2.59 -17.61 9.47
N HIS A 46 2.98 -17.85 8.23
CA HIS A 46 4.34 -17.57 7.78
C HIS A 46 4.72 -16.11 7.99
N HIS A 47 5.95 -15.85 8.45
CA HIS A 47 6.37 -14.50 8.86
C HIS A 47 6.38 -13.46 7.72
N HIS A 48 6.53 -13.90 6.45
CA HIS A 48 6.43 -13.00 5.29
C HIS A 48 5.00 -12.73 4.83
N THR A 49 3.98 -13.31 5.49
CA THR A 49 2.59 -13.08 5.08
C THR A 49 2.20 -11.64 5.33
N VAL A 50 1.63 -11.03 4.29
CA VAL A 50 1.05 -9.69 4.32
C VAL A 50 -0.46 -9.79 4.40
N TYR A 51 -1.06 -9.07 5.32
CA TYR A 51 -2.50 -9.04 5.53
C TYR A 51 -2.97 -7.63 5.89
N GLY A 52 -4.23 -7.34 5.60
CA GLY A 52 -4.83 -6.04 5.87
C GLY A 52 -5.99 -6.14 6.84
N ASP A 53 -6.03 -5.20 7.78
CA ASP A 53 -7.22 -4.89 8.57
C ASP A 53 -7.92 -3.69 7.93
N GLN A 54 -9.18 -3.89 7.56
CA GLN A 54 -9.94 -2.94 6.77
C GLN A 54 -11.21 -2.52 7.48
N LEU A 55 -11.42 -1.22 7.66
CA LEU A 55 -12.68 -0.69 8.13
C LEU A 55 -13.50 -0.15 6.96
N LEU A 56 -14.61 -0.80 6.68
CA LEU A 56 -15.57 -0.43 5.64
C LEU A 56 -16.77 0.27 6.25
N GLY A 57 -17.26 1.31 5.59
CA GLY A 57 -18.48 2.02 5.98
C GLY A 57 -19.51 2.03 4.85
N PRO A 58 -20.61 2.77 5.03
CA PRO A 58 -21.58 2.99 3.97
C PRO A 58 -20.90 3.52 2.70
N ARG A 59 -21.41 3.09 1.53
CA ARG A 59 -20.88 3.55 0.25
C ARG A 59 -20.96 5.06 0.14
N ARG A 60 -19.85 5.70 -0.22
CA ARG A 60 -19.83 7.12 -0.52
C ARG A 60 -20.44 7.37 -1.90
N SER A 61 -21.24 8.40 -2.03
CA SER A 61 -21.71 8.90 -3.32
C SER A 61 -20.66 9.75 -4.04
N SER A 62 -19.74 10.33 -3.27
CA SER A 62 -18.58 11.09 -3.75
C SER A 62 -17.38 10.17 -4.01
N SER A 63 -16.28 10.80 -4.41
CA SER A 63 -14.98 10.17 -4.60
C SER A 63 -14.49 9.35 -3.39
N PRO A 64 -13.66 8.31 -3.63
CA PRO A 64 -12.96 7.60 -2.58
C PRO A 64 -12.19 8.55 -1.66
N ARG A 65 -12.21 8.27 -0.38
CA ARG A 65 -11.35 8.92 0.62
C ARG A 65 -11.16 8.00 1.81
N PHE A 66 -9.94 7.53 2.01
CA PHE A 66 -9.59 6.67 3.13
C PHE A 66 -8.16 6.93 3.61
N ALA A 67 -7.88 6.57 4.85
CA ALA A 67 -6.53 6.58 5.38
C ALA A 67 -5.92 5.18 5.31
N SER A 68 -4.66 5.11 4.91
CA SER A 68 -3.89 3.86 4.88
C SER A 68 -2.59 4.01 5.65
N LEU A 69 -2.24 2.97 6.38
CA LEU A 69 -0.93 2.78 7.00
C LEU A 69 -0.39 1.43 6.52
N SER A 70 0.78 1.45 5.92
CA SER A 70 1.42 0.24 5.39
C SER A 70 2.74 -0.06 6.11
N ASN A 71 3.25 -1.28 5.88
CA ASN A 71 4.47 -1.78 6.52
C ASN A 71 4.37 -1.74 8.05
N LEU A 72 3.23 -2.18 8.58
CA LEU A 72 3.00 -2.29 10.02
C LEU A 72 3.51 -3.65 10.50
N PHE A 73 4.15 -3.65 11.67
CA PHE A 73 4.68 -4.85 12.32
C PHE A 73 4.03 -5.08 13.69
N HIS A 74 3.37 -4.04 14.25
CA HIS A 74 2.68 -4.14 15.53
C HIS A 74 1.48 -3.18 15.57
N PRO A 75 0.33 -3.58 16.18
CA PRO A 75 -0.87 -2.75 16.22
C PRO A 75 -0.70 -1.42 16.95
N SER A 76 0.11 -1.37 18.02
CA SER A 76 0.38 -0.14 18.77
C SER A 76 0.97 0.99 17.92
N THR A 77 1.58 0.66 16.78
CA THR A 77 2.08 1.66 15.83
C THR A 77 0.92 2.49 15.26
N VAL A 78 -0.24 1.86 15.01
CA VAL A 78 -1.43 2.55 14.49
C VAL A 78 -1.90 3.60 15.48
N ASP A 79 -2.14 3.21 16.74
CA ASP A 79 -2.61 4.13 17.79
C ASP A 79 -1.64 5.30 17.98
N GLY A 80 -0.34 4.97 18.00
CA GLY A 80 0.71 5.98 18.11
C GLY A 80 0.73 6.95 16.92
N CYS A 81 0.49 6.50 15.69
CA CYS A 81 0.46 7.38 14.51
C CYS A 81 -0.68 8.41 14.60
N PHE A 82 -1.84 8.03 15.10
CA PHE A 82 -2.99 8.94 15.25
C PHE A 82 -2.80 9.96 16.38
N THR A 83 -1.99 9.67 17.38
CA THR A 83 -1.72 10.56 18.51
C THR A 83 -0.42 11.36 18.37
N HIS A 84 0.42 11.03 17.37
CA HIS A 84 1.70 11.70 17.12
C HIS A 84 1.51 13.15 16.69
N ASP A 85 2.30 14.06 17.22
CA ASP A 85 2.23 15.50 16.95
C ASP A 85 2.74 15.89 15.54
N GLY A 86 3.49 15.01 14.88
CA GLY A 86 4.06 15.22 13.55
C GLY A 86 5.45 15.84 13.56
N HIS A 87 6.05 16.05 14.73
CA HIS A 87 7.43 16.55 14.82
C HIS A 87 8.47 15.43 14.60
N GLY A 88 9.60 15.81 14.04
CA GLY A 88 10.70 14.90 13.73
C GLY A 88 10.59 14.28 12.33
N MET A 89 11.49 13.36 12.04
CA MET A 89 11.51 12.64 10.77
C MET A 89 10.74 11.32 10.90
N CYS A 90 9.93 11.02 9.91
CA CYS A 90 9.35 9.69 9.76
C CYS A 90 10.48 8.69 9.52
N GLY A 91 10.62 7.70 10.40
CA GLY A 91 11.61 6.64 10.23
C GLY A 91 11.27 5.74 9.04
N GLY A 92 12.24 4.95 8.61
CA GLY A 92 12.07 3.95 7.55
C GLY A 92 11.40 2.66 8.04
N ILE A 93 11.35 1.66 7.17
CA ILE A 93 10.82 0.32 7.45
C ILE A 93 11.67 -0.41 8.50
N LYS A 94 12.97 -0.18 8.47
CA LYS A 94 13.93 -0.64 9.49
C LYS A 94 14.40 0.54 10.34
N ASP A 95 14.69 0.27 11.60
CA ASP A 95 15.35 1.22 12.49
C ASP A 95 16.88 1.24 12.26
N GLU A 96 17.58 2.10 12.97
CA GLU A 96 19.04 2.26 12.90
C GLU A 96 19.83 1.00 13.29
N ASN A 97 19.20 0.07 14.01
CA ASN A 97 19.77 -1.20 14.43
C ASN A 97 19.39 -2.37 13.48
N GLY A 98 18.66 -2.08 12.39
CA GLY A 98 18.19 -3.07 11.45
C GLY A 98 16.95 -3.86 11.89
N ASN A 99 16.33 -3.50 13.01
CA ASN A 99 15.08 -4.12 13.47
C ASN A 99 13.87 -3.58 12.69
N TRP A 100 12.76 -4.33 12.66
CA TRP A 100 11.50 -3.86 12.12
C TRP A 100 10.98 -2.67 12.91
N ASN A 101 10.78 -1.55 12.22
CA ASN A 101 10.44 -0.29 12.86
C ASN A 101 8.96 -0.26 13.27
N THR A 102 8.71 -0.24 14.58
CA THR A 102 7.37 -0.10 15.17
C THR A 102 7.09 1.30 15.69
N LYS A 103 8.04 2.24 15.54
CA LYS A 103 7.88 3.63 16.01
C LYS A 103 6.76 4.33 15.21
N PRO A 104 5.83 4.98 15.90
CA PRO A 104 4.79 5.72 15.24
C PRO A 104 5.29 7.06 14.68
N HIS A 105 4.66 7.54 13.61
CA HIS A 105 4.78 8.91 13.12
C HIS A 105 3.52 9.31 12.37
N ARG A 106 3.08 10.55 12.53
CA ARG A 106 1.85 11.05 11.87
C ARG A 106 1.93 10.96 10.34
N ASP A 107 3.13 11.11 9.77
CA ASP A 107 3.34 11.07 8.32
C ASP A 107 3.25 9.66 7.72
N ARG A 108 3.13 8.63 8.56
CA ARG A 108 2.77 7.28 8.11
C ARG A 108 1.30 7.14 7.73
N ILE A 109 0.44 8.08 8.17
CA ILE A 109 -0.97 8.11 7.78
C ILE A 109 -1.07 8.74 6.40
N VAL A 110 -1.23 7.91 5.38
CA VAL A 110 -1.40 8.35 3.99
C VAL A 110 -2.89 8.41 3.67
N THR A 111 -3.37 9.58 3.28
CA THR A 111 -4.77 9.74 2.82
C THR A 111 -4.82 9.53 1.32
N PHE A 112 -5.60 8.56 0.88
CA PHE A 112 -5.89 8.30 -0.51
C PHE A 112 -7.20 8.96 -0.93
N THR A 113 -7.14 9.72 -2.00
CA THR A 113 -8.27 10.26 -2.76
C THR A 113 -8.10 9.85 -4.22
N ASP A 114 -9.00 10.28 -5.12
CA ASP A 114 -8.84 10.04 -6.57
C ASP A 114 -7.46 10.48 -7.08
N LYS A 115 -6.88 11.54 -6.51
CA LYS A 115 -5.57 12.06 -6.93
C LYS A 115 -4.43 11.08 -6.63
N GLU A 116 -4.35 10.61 -5.39
CA GLU A 116 -3.31 9.67 -4.97
C GLU A 116 -3.48 8.32 -5.66
N LEU A 117 -4.72 7.85 -5.82
CA LEU A 117 -5.01 6.63 -6.58
C LEU A 117 -4.66 6.77 -8.06
N GLN A 118 -4.88 7.93 -8.66
CA GLN A 118 -4.46 8.19 -10.05
C GLN A 118 -2.93 8.16 -10.19
N VAL A 119 -2.19 8.75 -9.24
CA VAL A 119 -0.72 8.67 -9.22
C VAL A 119 -0.24 7.21 -9.19
N LEU A 120 -0.89 6.34 -8.40
CA LEU A 120 -0.55 4.91 -8.39
C LEU A 120 -0.84 4.26 -9.75
N SER A 121 -2.00 4.55 -10.32
CA SER A 121 -2.38 4.05 -11.65
C SER A 121 -1.36 4.47 -12.72
N ASP A 122 -1.04 5.75 -12.79
CA ASP A 122 -0.13 6.31 -13.79
C ASP A 122 1.33 5.81 -13.62
N THR A 123 1.69 5.41 -12.38
CA THR A 123 3.06 4.95 -12.10
C THR A 123 3.22 3.44 -12.33
N PHE A 124 2.19 2.63 -12.03
CA PHE A 124 2.33 1.17 -11.92
C PHE A 124 1.40 0.37 -12.84
N GLU A 125 0.45 1.00 -13.52
CA GLU A 125 -0.57 0.28 -14.29
C GLU A 125 -0.94 1.02 -15.58
N ASP A 126 -0.64 0.43 -16.72
CA ASP A 126 -1.04 1.00 -18.02
C ASP A 126 -2.55 0.91 -18.26
N GLY A 127 -3.15 2.01 -18.69
CA GLY A 127 -4.55 2.07 -19.11
C GLY A 127 -5.59 1.86 -18.00
N THR A 128 -5.16 1.85 -16.74
CA THR A 128 -6.05 1.73 -15.58
C THR A 128 -6.48 3.11 -15.09
N THR A 129 -7.68 3.22 -14.54
CA THR A 129 -8.17 4.44 -13.91
C THR A 129 -7.94 4.37 -12.40
N GLY A 130 -7.64 5.51 -11.77
CA GLY A 130 -7.32 5.57 -10.34
C GLY A 130 -8.39 4.96 -9.43
N ASP A 131 -9.67 4.99 -9.83
CA ASP A 131 -10.78 4.43 -9.02
C ASP A 131 -10.72 2.90 -8.81
N CYS A 132 -9.87 2.21 -9.54
CA CYS A 132 -9.62 0.77 -9.40
C CYS A 132 -8.13 0.39 -9.39
N ALA A 133 -7.24 1.38 -9.25
CA ALA A 133 -5.80 1.18 -9.17
C ALA A 133 -5.41 0.19 -8.06
N LYS A 134 -4.29 -0.50 -8.23
CA LYS A 134 -3.68 -1.30 -7.16
C LYS A 134 -3.28 -0.40 -6.00
N LEU A 135 -3.44 -0.89 -4.78
CA LEU A 135 -3.00 -0.18 -3.59
C LEU A 135 -1.60 -0.66 -3.21
N VAL A 136 -0.61 0.11 -3.61
CA VAL A 136 0.79 -0.18 -3.29
C VAL A 136 1.09 0.21 -1.84
N SER A 137 1.98 -0.54 -1.20
CA SER A 137 2.44 -0.27 0.18
C SER A 137 3.23 1.03 0.26
N ILE A 138 2.60 2.08 0.75
CA ILE A 138 3.22 3.41 0.92
C ILE A 138 3.52 3.64 2.39
N HIS A 139 4.81 3.72 2.74
CA HIS A 139 5.25 3.84 4.14
C HIS A 139 4.97 5.21 4.76
N SER A 140 5.11 6.27 3.99
CA SER A 140 4.87 7.64 4.44
C SER A 140 4.33 8.53 3.31
N LYS A 141 3.71 9.64 3.68
CA LYS A 141 3.12 10.59 2.72
C LYS A 141 4.13 11.21 1.75
N GLU A 142 5.41 11.32 2.14
CA GLU A 142 6.47 11.86 1.27
C GLU A 142 6.66 11.00 0.03
N ILE A 143 6.45 9.68 0.13
CA ILE A 143 6.58 8.75 -1.00
C ILE A 143 5.57 9.09 -2.10
N ILE A 144 4.35 9.50 -1.75
CA ILE A 144 3.37 9.96 -2.74
C ILE A 144 3.91 11.15 -3.56
N GLY A 145 4.60 12.09 -2.90
CA GLY A 145 5.23 13.21 -3.59
C GLY A 145 6.33 12.80 -4.55
N VAL A 146 7.08 11.75 -4.21
CA VAL A 146 8.10 11.18 -5.10
C VAL A 146 7.45 10.45 -6.28
N LEU A 147 6.45 9.61 -6.02
CA LEU A 147 5.72 8.89 -7.07
C LEU A 147 5.05 9.85 -8.05
N LYS A 148 4.50 10.96 -7.57
CA LYS A 148 3.94 11.99 -8.45
C LYS A 148 4.99 12.56 -9.41
N LYS A 149 6.20 12.84 -8.91
CA LYS A 149 7.30 13.31 -9.78
C LYS A 149 7.71 12.26 -10.81
N ILE A 150 7.62 10.98 -10.45
CA ILE A 150 7.91 9.87 -11.36
C ILE A 150 6.80 9.78 -12.42
N SER A 151 5.52 9.83 -12.02
CA SER A 151 4.40 9.76 -12.97
C SER A 151 4.34 10.96 -13.93
N ASP A 152 4.78 12.13 -13.47
CA ASP A 152 4.87 13.36 -14.29
C ASP A 152 6.11 13.35 -15.23
N PHE A 153 6.99 12.36 -15.11
CA PHE A 153 8.21 12.32 -15.95
C PHE A 153 7.86 11.90 -17.38
N PRO A 154 8.32 12.67 -18.40
CA PRO A 154 7.82 12.54 -19.78
C PRO A 154 8.29 11.28 -20.53
N LYS A 155 9.16 10.47 -19.92
CA LYS A 155 9.69 9.23 -20.52
C LYS A 155 9.57 8.10 -19.51
N HIS A 156 8.86 7.05 -19.88
CA HIS A 156 8.74 5.84 -19.12
C HIS A 156 9.60 4.71 -19.74
N LEU A 157 9.86 3.68 -18.97
CA LEU A 157 10.68 2.57 -19.45
C LEU A 157 10.02 1.85 -20.64
N ASP A 158 8.69 1.83 -20.68
CA ASP A 158 7.90 1.25 -21.78
C ASP A 158 8.03 2.00 -23.11
N ASP A 159 8.45 3.28 -23.07
CA ASP A 159 8.78 4.04 -24.29
C ASP A 159 10.07 3.52 -24.97
N VAL A 160 10.87 2.74 -24.23
CA VAL A 160 12.10 2.14 -24.74
C VAL A 160 11.73 0.82 -25.43
N LYS A 161 11.61 0.83 -26.75
CA LYS A 161 11.28 -0.35 -27.59
C LYS A 161 12.41 -1.39 -27.64
N ASN A 162 13.05 -1.70 -26.52
CA ASN A 162 14.04 -2.73 -26.42
C ASN A 162 13.42 -3.95 -25.72
N ILE A 163 13.35 -5.06 -26.43
CA ILE A 163 12.94 -6.34 -25.85
C ILE A 163 14.12 -6.87 -25.05
N THR A 164 13.99 -6.85 -23.74
CA THR A 164 14.90 -7.61 -22.87
C THR A 164 14.29 -8.97 -22.63
N SER A 165 15.00 -10.04 -23.00
CA SER A 165 14.64 -11.39 -22.62
C SER A 165 15.57 -11.90 -21.53
N MET A 166 15.03 -12.70 -20.61
CA MET A 166 15.85 -13.38 -19.63
C MET A 166 16.67 -14.45 -20.36
N CYS A 167 17.99 -14.24 -20.46
CA CYS A 167 18.89 -15.17 -21.15
C CYS A 167 19.29 -16.35 -20.27
N PHE A 168 19.19 -16.22 -18.95
CA PHE A 168 19.60 -17.23 -17.98
C PHE A 168 18.74 -17.13 -16.70
N ASP A 169 18.24 -18.26 -16.23
CA ASP A 169 17.49 -18.40 -14.99
C ASP A 169 18.19 -19.44 -14.10
N GLU A 170 18.87 -18.95 -13.06
CA GLU A 170 19.59 -19.81 -12.11
C GLU A 170 18.66 -20.74 -11.31
N THR A 171 17.40 -20.35 -11.13
CA THR A 171 16.43 -21.13 -10.36
C THR A 171 16.10 -22.45 -11.06
N ASN A 172 16.10 -22.45 -12.39
CA ASN A 172 15.76 -23.58 -13.23
C ASN A 172 16.96 -24.12 -14.02
N ALA A 173 18.19 -23.71 -13.68
CA ALA A 173 19.40 -24.23 -14.34
C ALA A 173 19.53 -25.73 -14.12
N PRO A 174 19.77 -26.54 -15.15
CA PRO A 174 20.05 -27.96 -14.98
C PRO A 174 21.32 -28.13 -14.15
N LYS A 175 21.26 -29.00 -13.14
CA LYS A 175 22.40 -29.37 -12.28
C LYS A 175 23.39 -30.22 -13.03
#